data_b82de9780fea7a3222cb60d4ccc3343c
#
_entry.id   b82de9780fea7a3222cb60d4ccc3343c
#
_cell.length_a   1.000
_cell.length_b   1.000
_cell.length_c   1.000
_cell.angle_alpha   90.00
_cell.angle_beta   90.00
_cell.angle_gamma   90.00
#
_symmetry.space_group_name_H-M   'P 1'
#
loop_
_entity.id
_entity.type
_entity.pdbx_description
1 polymer ?
#
loop_
_entity_poly.entity_id
_entity_poly.type
_entity_poly.pdbx_seq_one_letter_code
_entity_poly.pdbx_strand_id
1 'polypeptide(L)'
;MLTALEKIDGIDNIRHGQTETEVLLKASRVFNVGSILVMLLLGVISIMIIINTIRISVMNRRVEINIMKYVVATDWFIRWPFIVEGIIIGIIGALVPLVLGLPIYTKVTSAIFDYLPVIKFIQFRLTGDVFGFLFPFGIIFGVALGVIGSVSSIRKHLRV
;
A
#
# COMPACT_ATOMS: atom_id res chain seq x y z
N MET A 1 -19.91 44.81 -33.98
CA MET A 1 -20.17 43.38 -34.23
C MET A 1 -19.58 42.46 -33.15
N LEU A 2 -18.76 42.94 -32.23
CA LEU A 2 -18.18 42.17 -31.13
C LEU A 2 -19.01 42.21 -29.83
N THR A 3 -19.94 43.15 -29.69
CA THR A 3 -20.81 43.31 -28.50
C THR A 3 -22.07 42.46 -28.48
N ALA A 4 -22.34 41.73 -29.57
CA ALA A 4 -23.52 40.86 -29.65
C ALA A 4 -23.24 39.38 -29.21
N LEU A 5 -21.98 39.02 -29.01
CA LEU A 5 -21.56 37.66 -28.57
C LEU A 5 -21.46 37.51 -27.03
N GLU A 6 -21.53 38.61 -26.31
CA GLU A 6 -21.39 38.65 -24.86
C GLU A 6 -22.69 38.30 -24.09
N LYS A 7 -23.78 38.06 -24.84
CA LYS A 7 -25.14 37.84 -24.28
C LYS A 7 -25.68 36.45 -24.52
N ILE A 8 -24.79 35.44 -24.65
CA ILE A 8 -25.20 34.03 -24.67
C ILE A 8 -24.92 33.49 -23.30
N ASP A 9 -25.98 33.30 -22.51
CA ASP A 9 -26.00 32.67 -21.15
C ASP A 9 -25.24 31.34 -21.06
N GLY A 10 -24.85 30.73 -22.17
CA GLY A 10 -24.08 29.51 -22.25
C GLY A 10 -22.58 29.66 -21.96
N ILE A 11 -21.99 30.86 -22.12
CA ILE A 11 -20.56 31.10 -22.00
C ILE A 11 -20.14 31.28 -20.53
N ASP A 12 -21.02 31.87 -19.72
CA ASP A 12 -20.81 32.02 -18.27
C ASP A 12 -20.86 30.66 -17.55
N ASN A 13 -21.75 29.75 -17.97
CA ASN A 13 -21.81 28.38 -17.45
C ASN A 13 -20.57 27.55 -17.81
N ILE A 14 -19.96 27.78 -18.98
CA ILE A 14 -18.73 27.08 -19.38
C ILE A 14 -17.53 27.55 -18.57
N ARG A 15 -17.45 28.84 -18.24
CA ARG A 15 -16.38 29.41 -17.40
C ARG A 15 -16.47 28.96 -15.94
N HIS A 16 -17.68 28.88 -15.38
CA HIS A 16 -17.90 28.34 -14.04
C HIS A 16 -17.56 26.85 -13.96
N GLY A 17 -17.95 26.06 -14.96
CA GLY A 17 -17.60 24.62 -15.03
C GLY A 17 -16.10 24.37 -15.14
N GLN A 18 -15.34 25.23 -15.83
CA GLN A 18 -13.90 25.09 -15.93
C GLN A 18 -13.18 25.41 -14.60
N THR A 19 -13.65 26.41 -13.86
CA THR A 19 -13.07 26.78 -12.56
C THR A 19 -13.34 25.71 -11.51
N GLU A 20 -14.54 25.15 -11.49
CA GLU A 20 -14.90 24.03 -10.59
C GLU A 20 -14.10 22.76 -10.90
N THR A 21 -13.92 22.47 -12.19
CA THR A 21 -13.12 21.32 -12.64
C THR A 21 -11.64 21.50 -12.29
N GLU A 22 -11.08 22.71 -12.43
CA GLU A 22 -9.69 22.97 -12.02
C GLU A 22 -9.48 22.83 -10.51
N VAL A 23 -10.42 23.29 -9.70
CA VAL A 23 -10.35 23.14 -8.23
C VAL A 23 -10.40 21.67 -7.84
N LEU A 24 -11.28 20.87 -8.44
CA LEU A 24 -11.37 19.43 -8.21
C LEU A 24 -10.10 18.70 -8.65
N LEU A 25 -9.53 19.06 -9.80
CA LEU A 25 -8.27 18.47 -10.28
C LEU A 25 -7.09 18.83 -9.38
N LYS A 26 -7.00 20.10 -8.92
CA LYS A 26 -5.98 20.53 -7.96
C LYS A 26 -6.13 19.81 -6.62
N ALA A 27 -7.34 19.73 -6.09
CA ALA A 27 -7.62 18.98 -4.85
C ALA A 27 -7.26 17.50 -4.98
N SER A 28 -7.65 16.85 -6.09
CA SER A 28 -7.30 15.46 -6.38
C SER A 28 -5.78 15.25 -6.47
N ARG A 29 -5.05 16.19 -7.10
CA ARG A 29 -3.58 16.13 -7.19
C ARG A 29 -2.93 16.25 -5.81
N VAL A 30 -3.37 17.20 -4.99
CA VAL A 30 -2.85 17.38 -3.62
C VAL A 30 -3.11 16.12 -2.80
N PHE A 31 -4.32 15.55 -2.91
CA PHE A 31 -4.68 14.32 -2.21
C PHE A 31 -3.83 13.13 -2.67
N ASN A 32 -3.60 12.98 -3.97
CA ASN A 32 -2.74 11.93 -4.52
C ASN A 32 -1.29 12.05 -4.06
N VAL A 33 -0.71 13.24 -4.13
CA VAL A 33 0.67 13.48 -3.67
C VAL A 33 0.78 13.22 -2.16
N GLY A 34 -0.17 13.71 -1.36
CA GLY A 34 -0.23 13.45 0.07
C GLY A 34 -0.32 11.95 0.39
N SER A 35 -1.17 11.21 -0.31
CA SER A 35 -1.32 9.77 -0.14
C SER A 35 -0.04 9.01 -0.47
N ILE A 36 0.65 9.39 -1.55
CA ILE A 36 1.93 8.77 -1.93
C ILE A 36 3.00 9.02 -0.86
N LEU A 37 3.09 10.24 -0.32
CA LEU A 37 4.04 10.56 0.75
C LEU A 37 3.78 9.75 2.02
N VAL A 38 2.52 9.65 2.43
CA VAL A 38 2.13 8.81 3.59
C VAL A 38 2.46 7.35 3.33
N MET A 39 2.17 6.83 2.14
CA MET A 39 2.48 5.45 1.76
C MET A 39 3.98 5.15 1.82
N LEU A 40 4.81 6.05 1.30
CA LEU A 40 6.28 5.93 1.37
C LEU A 40 6.77 5.95 2.81
N LEU A 41 6.27 6.87 3.64
CA LEU A 41 6.63 6.97 5.05
C LEU A 41 6.27 5.70 5.81
N LEU A 42 5.06 5.19 5.63
CA LEU A 42 4.61 3.93 6.25
C LEU A 42 5.43 2.74 5.74
N GLY A 43 5.81 2.71 4.46
CA GLY A 43 6.70 1.70 3.89
C GLY A 43 8.08 1.68 4.55
N VAL A 44 8.68 2.85 4.76
CA VAL A 44 9.97 2.97 5.46
C VAL A 44 9.87 2.49 6.91
N ILE A 45 8.81 2.89 7.62
CA ILE A 45 8.57 2.43 9.00
C ILE A 45 8.40 0.90 9.03
N SER A 46 7.63 0.32 8.10
CA SER A 46 7.44 -1.12 7.99
C SER A 46 8.77 -1.86 7.79
N ILE A 47 9.61 -1.38 6.88
CA ILE A 47 10.95 -1.94 6.65
C ILE A 47 11.79 -1.87 7.93
N MET A 48 11.77 -0.77 8.67
CA MET A 48 12.51 -0.63 9.92
C MET A 48 12.04 -1.64 10.98
N ILE A 49 10.73 -1.85 11.09
CA ILE A 49 10.16 -2.83 12.02
C ILE A 49 10.59 -4.25 11.63
N ILE A 50 10.52 -4.61 10.35
CA ILE A 50 10.94 -5.92 9.85
C ILE A 50 12.43 -6.13 10.11
N ILE A 51 13.28 -5.14 9.82
CA ILE A 51 14.72 -5.20 10.11
C ILE A 51 14.97 -5.48 11.58
N ASN A 52 14.26 -4.80 12.48
CA ASN A 52 14.42 -4.98 13.92
C ASN A 52 13.95 -6.37 14.37
N THR A 53 12.82 -6.85 13.86
CA THR A 53 12.28 -8.18 14.17
C THR A 53 13.24 -9.28 13.73
N ILE A 54 13.71 -9.24 12.49
CA ILE A 54 14.67 -10.21 11.96
C ILE A 54 16.01 -10.15 12.71
N ARG A 55 16.45 -8.95 13.10
CA ARG A 55 17.65 -8.80 13.94
C ARG A 55 17.52 -9.55 15.26
N ILE A 56 16.39 -9.43 15.93
CA ILE A 56 16.12 -10.13 17.19
C ILE A 56 16.08 -11.64 16.95
N SER A 57 15.45 -12.10 15.87
CA SER A 57 15.40 -13.52 15.48
C SER A 57 16.81 -14.10 15.25
N VAL A 58 17.66 -13.39 14.51
CA VAL A 58 19.08 -13.75 14.28
C VAL A 58 19.86 -13.79 15.60
N MET A 59 19.63 -12.82 16.50
CA MET A 59 20.32 -12.78 17.78
C MET A 59 19.94 -13.96 18.68
N ASN A 60 18.67 -14.34 18.70
CA ASN A 60 18.18 -15.47 19.50
C ASN A 60 18.73 -16.81 18.98
N ARG A 61 19.02 -16.93 17.69
CA ARG A 61 19.53 -18.16 17.07
C ARG A 61 21.05 -18.14 16.81
N ARG A 62 21.81 -17.27 17.48
CA ARG A 62 23.27 -17.12 17.26
C ARG A 62 24.05 -18.41 17.46
N VAL A 63 23.69 -19.20 18.45
CA VAL A 63 24.38 -20.48 18.75
C VAL A 63 24.18 -21.46 17.59
N GLU A 64 22.95 -21.60 17.09
CA GLU A 64 22.64 -22.45 15.95
C GLU A 64 23.39 -22.00 14.68
N ILE A 65 23.43 -20.70 14.42
CA ILE A 65 24.12 -20.09 13.28
C ILE A 65 25.64 -20.39 13.36
N ASN A 66 26.23 -20.27 14.55
CA ASN A 66 27.66 -20.57 14.73
C ASN A 66 27.95 -22.05 14.48
N ILE A 67 27.11 -22.97 14.98
CA ILE A 67 27.26 -24.40 14.71
C ILE A 67 27.16 -24.68 13.21
N MET A 68 26.21 -24.07 12.49
CA MET A 68 26.09 -24.21 11.04
C MET A 68 27.34 -23.71 10.29
N LYS A 69 27.99 -22.64 10.76
CA LYS A 69 29.24 -22.14 10.20
C LYS A 69 30.39 -23.12 10.40
N TYR A 70 30.47 -23.81 11.51
CA TYR A 70 31.48 -24.83 11.76
C TYR A 70 31.32 -26.08 10.87
N VAL A 71 30.11 -26.42 10.47
CA VAL A 71 29.80 -27.55 9.57
C VAL A 71 29.89 -27.18 8.09
N VAL A 72 30.54 -26.04 7.77
CA VAL A 72 30.74 -25.55 6.39
C VAL A 72 29.41 -25.32 5.62
N ALA A 73 28.37 -24.87 6.29
CA ALA A 73 27.14 -24.48 5.62
C ALA A 73 27.36 -23.20 4.77
N THR A 74 26.78 -23.17 3.59
CA THR A 74 26.87 -21.98 2.73
C THR A 74 26.10 -20.80 3.36
N ASP A 75 26.61 -19.58 3.14
CA ASP A 75 25.97 -18.34 3.61
C ASP A 75 24.50 -18.22 3.19
N TRP A 76 24.14 -18.77 2.04
CA TRP A 76 22.76 -18.79 1.54
C TRP A 76 21.86 -19.69 2.37
N PHE A 77 22.34 -20.85 2.77
CA PHE A 77 21.60 -21.79 3.62
C PHE A 77 21.29 -21.18 5.00
N ILE A 78 22.22 -20.39 5.55
CA ILE A 78 22.02 -19.70 6.84
C ILE A 78 21.00 -18.54 6.70
N ARG A 79 20.96 -17.88 5.54
CA ARG A 79 20.09 -16.70 5.32
C ARG A 79 18.65 -17.05 4.96
N TRP A 80 18.44 -18.20 4.32
CA TRP A 80 17.14 -18.61 3.79
C TRP A 80 16.00 -18.60 4.81
N PRO A 81 16.14 -19.16 6.03
CA PRO A 81 15.06 -19.18 7.02
C PRO A 81 14.60 -17.77 7.42
N PHE A 82 15.50 -16.80 7.50
CA PHE A 82 15.17 -15.42 7.83
C PHE A 82 14.47 -14.67 6.68
N ILE A 83 14.79 -15.04 5.44
CA ILE A 83 14.08 -14.50 4.27
C ILE A 83 12.64 -15.01 4.26
N VAL A 84 12.43 -16.31 4.53
CA VAL A 84 11.10 -16.91 4.65
C VAL A 84 10.30 -16.26 5.79
N GLU A 85 10.94 -16.03 6.94
CA GLU A 85 10.32 -15.31 8.07
C GLU A 85 9.87 -13.90 7.64
N GLY A 86 10.69 -13.16 6.91
CA GLY A 86 10.32 -11.85 6.36
C GLY A 86 9.15 -11.92 5.37
N ILE A 87 9.11 -12.94 4.51
CA ILE A 87 8.00 -13.17 3.58
C ILE A 87 6.70 -13.43 4.35
N ILE A 88 6.74 -14.29 5.37
CA ILE A 88 5.56 -14.62 6.19
C ILE A 88 5.04 -13.35 6.88
N ILE A 89 5.93 -12.55 7.48
CA ILE A 89 5.56 -11.27 8.11
C ILE A 89 4.90 -10.34 7.09
N GLY A 90 5.47 -10.25 5.88
CA GLY A 90 4.93 -9.44 4.79
C GLY A 90 3.55 -9.88 4.32
N ILE A 91 3.33 -11.19 4.18
CA ILE A 91 2.03 -11.77 3.80
C ILE A 91 0.98 -11.49 4.89
N ILE A 92 1.28 -11.79 6.15
CA ILE A 92 0.36 -11.56 7.26
C ILE A 92 0.03 -10.08 7.38
N GLY A 93 1.05 -9.20 7.28
CA GLY A 93 0.87 -7.76 7.31
C GLY A 93 -0.02 -7.21 6.18
N ALA A 94 0.01 -7.83 5.00
CA ALA A 94 -0.85 -7.48 3.88
C ALA A 94 -2.26 -8.08 4.02
N LEU A 95 -2.38 -9.30 4.50
CA LEU A 95 -3.68 -9.99 4.62
C LEU A 95 -4.60 -9.32 5.66
N VAL A 96 -4.08 -8.91 6.81
CA VAL A 96 -4.89 -8.33 7.88
C VAL A 96 -5.70 -7.12 7.40
N PRO A 97 -5.10 -6.07 6.80
CA PRO A 97 -5.85 -4.92 6.31
C PRO A 97 -6.76 -5.26 5.12
N LEU A 98 -6.41 -6.22 4.27
CA LEU A 98 -7.24 -6.65 3.15
C LEU A 98 -8.52 -7.36 3.62
N VAL A 99 -8.40 -8.28 4.59
CA VAL A 99 -9.53 -9.02 5.15
C VAL A 99 -10.44 -8.12 5.98
N LEU A 100 -9.88 -7.23 6.78
CA LEU A 100 -10.67 -6.27 7.58
C LEU A 100 -11.22 -5.11 6.76
N GLY A 101 -10.51 -4.68 5.74
CA GLY A 101 -10.90 -3.55 4.89
C GLY A 101 -12.13 -3.84 4.05
N LEU A 102 -12.30 -5.08 3.58
CA LEU A 102 -13.43 -5.48 2.73
C LEU A 102 -14.79 -5.27 3.42
N PRO A 103 -15.07 -5.79 4.63
CA PRO A 103 -16.35 -5.57 5.30
C PRO A 103 -16.54 -4.12 5.75
N ILE A 104 -15.47 -3.41 6.09
CA ILE A 104 -15.55 -1.98 6.44
C ILE A 104 -15.95 -1.17 5.21
N TYR A 105 -15.29 -1.40 4.08
CA TYR A 105 -15.59 -0.73 2.82
C TYR A 105 -17.03 -0.98 2.38
N THR A 106 -17.50 -2.23 2.41
CA THR A 106 -18.88 -2.57 2.04
C THR A 106 -19.91 -1.93 2.95
N LYS A 107 -19.69 -1.87 4.26
CA LYS A 107 -20.59 -1.20 5.21
C LYS A 107 -20.61 0.31 5.01
N VAL A 108 -19.46 0.94 4.82
CA VAL A 108 -19.38 2.39 4.61
C VAL A 108 -20.05 2.77 3.29
N THR A 109 -19.78 2.02 2.22
CA THR A 109 -20.43 2.29 0.93
C THR A 109 -21.94 2.07 0.99
N SER A 110 -22.42 0.99 1.62
CA SER A 110 -23.88 0.77 1.76
C SER A 110 -24.56 1.88 2.55
N ALA A 111 -23.96 2.35 3.63
CA ALA A 111 -24.51 3.45 4.42
C ALA A 111 -24.60 4.75 3.60
N ILE A 112 -23.57 5.08 2.81
CA ILE A 112 -23.58 6.27 1.93
C ILE A 112 -24.68 6.16 0.85
N PHE A 113 -24.89 4.97 0.31
CA PHE A 113 -25.84 4.72 -0.78
C PHE A 113 -27.30 4.65 -0.32
N ASP A 114 -27.56 4.36 0.94
CA ASP A 114 -28.89 4.46 1.53
C ASP A 114 -29.36 5.92 1.63
N TYR A 115 -28.41 6.86 1.77
CA TYR A 115 -28.69 8.30 1.74
C TYR A 115 -28.78 8.89 0.31
N LEU A 116 -28.17 8.27 -0.69
CA LEU A 116 -28.08 8.77 -2.06
C LEU A 116 -28.39 7.67 -3.09
N PRO A 117 -29.68 7.36 -3.33
CA PRO A 117 -30.08 6.23 -4.21
C PRO A 117 -29.66 6.39 -5.67
N VAL A 118 -29.38 7.61 -6.13
CA VAL A 118 -28.92 7.88 -7.51
C VAL A 118 -27.54 7.27 -7.80
N ILE A 119 -26.74 7.02 -6.76
CA ILE A 119 -25.36 6.52 -6.91
C ILE A 119 -25.30 4.97 -6.86
N LYS A 120 -26.41 4.28 -6.59
CA LYS A 120 -26.47 2.80 -6.52
C LYS A 120 -25.96 2.10 -7.78
N PHE A 121 -26.10 2.72 -8.94
CA PHE A 121 -25.67 2.15 -10.21
C PHE A 121 -24.14 2.09 -10.33
N ILE A 122 -23.41 3.00 -9.69
CA ILE A 122 -21.94 3.07 -9.69
C ILE A 122 -21.34 2.02 -8.74
N GLN A 123 -22.06 1.65 -7.68
CA GLN A 123 -21.59 0.75 -6.62
C GLN A 123 -21.26 -0.66 -7.11
N PHE A 124 -22.08 -1.24 -7.98
CA PHE A 124 -21.96 -2.65 -8.38
C PHE A 124 -20.68 -2.96 -9.16
N ARG A 125 -20.15 -1.97 -9.86
CA ARG A 125 -18.95 -2.14 -10.70
C ARG A 125 -17.63 -1.85 -9.98
N LEU A 126 -17.65 -0.97 -8.97
CA LEU A 126 -16.43 -0.54 -8.27
C LEU A 126 -15.92 -1.57 -7.24
N THR A 127 -16.83 -2.29 -6.56
CA THR A 127 -16.42 -3.12 -5.40
C THR A 127 -15.67 -4.38 -5.82
N GLY A 128 -16.12 -5.09 -6.85
CA GLY A 128 -15.50 -6.32 -7.34
C GLY A 128 -14.16 -6.07 -8.02
N ASP A 129 -14.09 -5.05 -8.87
CA ASP A 129 -12.88 -4.74 -9.65
C ASP A 129 -11.76 -4.15 -8.77
N VAL A 130 -12.11 -3.31 -7.79
CA VAL A 130 -11.14 -2.70 -6.89
C VAL A 130 -10.47 -3.74 -5.99
N PHE A 131 -11.25 -4.64 -5.38
CA PHE A 131 -10.69 -5.69 -4.53
C PHE A 131 -9.97 -6.78 -5.32
N GLY A 132 -10.44 -7.11 -6.52
CA GLY A 132 -9.76 -8.03 -7.43
C GLY A 132 -8.34 -7.57 -7.80
N PHE A 133 -8.14 -6.27 -7.90
CA PHE A 133 -6.81 -5.68 -8.14
C PHE A 133 -6.02 -5.44 -6.85
N LEU A 134 -6.67 -4.95 -5.80
CA LEU A 134 -6.02 -4.62 -4.53
C LEU A 134 -5.43 -5.85 -3.83
N PHE A 135 -6.10 -7.00 -3.94
CA PHE A 135 -5.69 -8.22 -3.24
C PHE A 135 -4.33 -8.75 -3.73
N PRO A 136 -4.12 -9.05 -5.03
CA PRO A 136 -2.82 -9.52 -5.50
C PRO A 136 -1.73 -8.45 -5.37
N PHE A 137 -2.07 -7.18 -5.61
CA PHE A 137 -1.11 -6.08 -5.50
C PHE A 137 -0.64 -5.87 -4.06
N GLY A 138 -1.57 -5.93 -3.09
CA GLY A 138 -1.26 -5.82 -1.66
C GLY A 138 -0.34 -6.94 -1.17
N ILE A 139 -0.60 -8.18 -1.59
CA ILE A 139 0.25 -9.33 -1.23
C ILE A 139 1.64 -9.19 -1.85
N ILE A 140 1.75 -8.87 -3.14
CA ILE A 140 3.04 -8.68 -3.81
C ILE A 140 3.85 -7.57 -3.12
N PHE A 141 3.19 -6.47 -2.80
CA PHE A 141 3.83 -5.34 -2.10
C PHE A 141 4.28 -5.72 -0.68
N GLY A 142 3.45 -6.44 0.09
CA GLY A 142 3.79 -6.94 1.42
C GLY A 142 4.99 -7.89 1.39
N VAL A 143 4.99 -8.85 0.45
CA VAL A 143 6.11 -9.78 0.25
C VAL A 143 7.38 -9.02 -0.14
N ALA A 144 7.30 -8.04 -1.04
CA ALA A 144 8.44 -7.23 -1.45
C ALA A 144 9.06 -6.48 -0.26
N LEU A 145 8.25 -5.83 0.58
CA LEU A 145 8.71 -5.17 1.80
C LEU A 145 9.33 -6.17 2.78
N GLY A 146 8.73 -7.35 2.94
CA GLY A 146 9.23 -8.43 3.79
C GLY A 146 10.62 -8.91 3.37
N VAL A 147 10.80 -9.17 2.07
CA VAL A 147 12.10 -9.59 1.49
C VAL A 147 13.14 -8.47 1.62
N ILE A 148 12.80 -7.24 1.27
CA ILE A 148 13.73 -6.10 1.35
C ILE A 148 14.18 -5.89 2.81
N GLY A 149 13.25 -5.91 3.76
CA GLY A 149 13.55 -5.75 5.18
C GLY A 149 14.45 -6.87 5.71
N SER A 150 14.11 -8.13 5.40
CA SER A 150 14.90 -9.30 5.81
C SER A 150 16.31 -9.28 5.23
N VAL A 151 16.46 -9.11 3.92
CA VAL A 151 17.77 -9.06 3.25
C VAL A 151 18.63 -7.92 3.79
N SER A 152 18.03 -6.75 4.01
CA SER A 152 18.73 -5.57 4.57
C SER A 152 19.23 -5.83 5.99
N SER A 153 18.41 -6.49 6.83
CA SER A 153 18.78 -6.87 8.19
C SER A 153 19.98 -7.82 8.21
N ILE A 154 19.93 -8.87 7.38
CA ILE A 154 20.94 -9.92 7.34
C ILE A 154 22.27 -9.37 6.84
N ARG A 155 22.27 -8.57 5.77
CA ARG A 155 23.50 -7.99 5.20
C ARG A 155 24.27 -7.13 6.19
N LYS A 156 23.57 -6.43 7.08
CA LYS A 156 24.20 -5.53 8.07
C LYS A 156 24.77 -6.28 9.27
N HIS A 157 24.24 -7.46 9.63
CA HIS A 157 24.58 -8.14 10.90
C HIS A 157 25.32 -9.46 10.72
N LEU A 158 25.38 -10.03 9.52
CA LEU A 158 26.17 -11.23 9.21
C LEU A 158 27.52 -10.92 8.53
N ARG A 159 27.91 -9.63 8.42
CA ARG A 159 29.30 -9.29 8.08
C ARG A 159 30.16 -9.51 9.34
N VAL A 160 30.68 -10.69 9.48
CA VAL A 160 31.89 -11.02 10.22
C VAL A 160 32.85 -11.65 9.26
#